data_52fe227afef6728ac135a635ec6648cb
#
_entry.id   52fe227afef6728ac135a635ec6648cb
#
_cell.length_a   1.000
_cell.length_b   1.000
_cell.length_c   1.000
_cell.angle_alpha   90.00
_cell.angle_beta   90.00
_cell.angle_gamma   90.00
#
_symmetry.space_group_name_H-M   'P 1'
#
loop_
_entity.id
_entity.type
_entity.pdbx_description
1 polymer ?
#
loop_
_entity_poly.entity_id
_entity_poly.type
_entity_poly.pdbx_seq_one_letter_code
_entity_poly.pdbx_strand_id
1 'polypeptide(L)'
;PESNWGFFNPTGPTLPELMNQAGYHTGMVGKWHLGYEEPNLPNDRGFTFFHGFLGDMMDDYWTHLRGGINWMRLNKKTIKPKGHATEIFSRWAIEYMEKQAADKTKPFFLYLAYNAPHFPIQPPEDWLKKVQKREPQLDLKRATNVAFVEHMDHEIGKVMDAVEKLGIAKDTLITFSSDNGGSIPHAATNDPWRGGKQDHWEGGIRVPTCAVWPGKIPVTQTDELGITMDLFPTYAEIAGIKVKNEIEGKSLAPIWLNEKKGDPNRTLIWVRREGNFRYQG
;
A
#
# COMPACT_ATOMS: atom_id res chain seq x y z
N PRO A 1 -19.84 14.73 -5.21
CA PRO A 1 -19.51 13.93 -6.36
C PRO A 1 -20.57 12.85 -6.54
N GLU A 2 -20.99 12.64 -7.78
CA GLU A 2 -22.07 11.70 -8.13
C GLU A 2 -21.70 10.22 -7.96
N SER A 3 -20.49 9.94 -7.50
CA SER A 3 -20.00 8.59 -7.25
C SER A 3 -19.55 8.45 -5.80
N ASN A 4 -19.84 7.31 -5.18
CA ASN A 4 -19.36 6.92 -3.84
C ASN A 4 -17.82 6.75 -3.73
N TRP A 5 -17.09 7.29 -4.67
CA TRP A 5 -15.63 7.25 -4.76
C TRP A 5 -14.96 8.43 -4.07
N GLY A 6 -15.68 9.17 -3.27
CA GLY A 6 -15.25 10.49 -2.86
C GLY A 6 -14.73 10.64 -1.44
N PHE A 7 -15.11 9.78 -0.49
CA PHE A 7 -14.69 9.99 0.91
C PHE A 7 -14.88 8.75 1.78
N PHE A 8 -14.07 8.69 2.82
CA PHE A 8 -14.12 7.69 3.85
C PHE A 8 -14.95 8.18 5.04
N ASN A 9 -15.96 7.40 5.44
CA ASN A 9 -16.78 7.69 6.61
C ASN A 9 -16.52 6.61 7.70
N PRO A 10 -15.57 6.84 8.61
CA PRO A 10 -15.22 5.85 9.63
C PRO A 10 -16.34 5.67 10.66
N THR A 11 -16.56 4.42 11.05
CA THR A 11 -17.48 4.07 12.15
C THR A 11 -16.78 3.97 13.51
N GLY A 12 -15.47 4.17 13.53
CA GLY A 12 -14.61 4.13 14.70
C GLY A 12 -13.26 4.79 14.43
N PRO A 13 -12.33 4.73 15.37
CA PRO A 13 -11.00 5.31 15.19
C PRO A 13 -10.25 4.60 14.06
N THR A 14 -9.54 5.37 13.25
CA THR A 14 -8.63 4.85 12.23
C THR A 14 -7.34 4.34 12.86
N LEU A 15 -6.62 3.47 12.14
CA LEU A 15 -5.33 2.97 12.62
C LEU A 15 -4.33 4.11 12.93
N PRO A 16 -4.11 5.11 12.04
CA PRO A 16 -3.20 6.22 12.36
C PRO A 16 -3.67 7.06 13.55
N GLU A 17 -4.97 7.20 13.81
CA GLU A 17 -5.47 7.85 15.04
C GLU A 17 -5.07 7.08 16.30
N LEU A 18 -5.22 5.75 16.28
CA LEU A 18 -4.80 4.89 17.39
C LEU A 18 -3.28 4.93 17.60
N MET A 19 -2.50 4.84 16.52
CA MET A 19 -1.04 4.93 16.57
C MET A 19 -0.59 6.28 17.15
N ASN A 20 -1.22 7.38 16.73
CA ASN A 20 -0.93 8.71 17.24
C ASN A 20 -1.24 8.83 18.75
N GLN A 21 -2.40 8.31 19.20
CA GLN A 21 -2.76 8.24 20.63
C GLN A 21 -1.76 7.40 21.43
N ALA A 22 -1.17 6.38 20.82
CA ALA A 22 -0.12 5.54 21.43
C ALA A 22 1.28 6.19 21.38
N GLY A 23 1.38 7.43 20.90
CA GLY A 23 2.64 8.18 20.89
C GLY A 23 3.51 8.01 19.64
N TYR A 24 3.01 7.36 18.59
CA TYR A 24 3.73 7.25 17.34
C TYR A 24 3.68 8.55 16.52
N HIS A 25 4.74 8.86 15.81
CA HIS A 25 4.66 9.74 14.66
C HIS A 25 3.95 8.99 13.52
N THR A 26 2.87 9.54 12.99
CA THR A 26 2.09 8.91 11.92
C THR A 26 2.31 9.60 10.60
N GLY A 27 2.90 8.90 9.63
CA GLY A 27 3.18 9.40 8.30
C GLY A 27 2.46 8.62 7.22
N MET A 28 2.06 9.32 6.17
CA MET A 28 1.61 8.70 4.93
C MET A 28 2.32 9.32 3.75
N VAL A 29 2.83 8.48 2.87
CA VAL A 29 3.42 8.87 1.59
C VAL A 29 2.72 8.12 0.46
N GLY A 30 2.32 8.83 -0.59
CA GLY A 30 1.71 8.22 -1.77
C GLY A 30 0.20 8.48 -1.92
N LYS A 31 -0.51 7.51 -2.46
CA LYS A 31 -1.92 7.60 -2.85
C LYS A 31 -2.86 7.51 -1.64
N TRP A 32 -3.80 8.48 -1.53
CA TRP A 32 -4.83 8.49 -0.49
C TRP A 32 -6.15 7.85 -0.93
N HIS A 33 -6.82 8.39 -1.93
CA HIS A 33 -8.10 7.93 -2.52
C HIS A 33 -9.31 7.86 -1.54
N LEU A 34 -9.27 8.54 -0.41
CA LEU A 34 -10.34 8.48 0.60
C LEU A 34 -10.98 9.85 0.89
N GLY A 35 -10.75 10.82 0.00
CA GLY A 35 -11.34 12.16 0.05
C GLY A 35 -10.39 13.23 -0.46
N TYR A 36 -10.98 14.31 -0.97
CA TYR A 36 -10.25 15.40 -1.63
C TYR A 36 -10.21 16.68 -0.80
N GLU A 37 -11.04 16.76 0.23
CA GLU A 37 -11.25 17.95 1.07
C GLU A 37 -11.52 17.57 2.52
N GLU A 38 -11.46 18.55 3.39
CA GLU A 38 -11.81 18.38 4.81
C GLU A 38 -13.29 17.96 4.96
N PRO A 39 -13.59 17.08 5.90
CA PRO A 39 -12.72 16.49 6.94
C PRO A 39 -12.08 15.14 6.52
N ASN A 40 -11.86 14.89 5.24
CA ASN A 40 -11.45 13.60 4.72
C ASN A 40 -10.01 13.57 4.18
N LEU A 41 -9.20 14.57 4.49
CA LEU A 41 -7.78 14.56 4.15
C LEU A 41 -7.01 13.60 5.07
N PRO A 42 -5.85 13.07 4.66
CA PRO A 42 -5.04 12.21 5.52
C PRO A 42 -4.76 12.81 6.90
N ASN A 43 -4.49 14.11 6.96
CA ASN A 43 -4.25 14.82 8.22
C ASN A 43 -5.49 14.91 9.11
N ASP A 44 -6.69 14.84 8.56
CA ASP A 44 -7.94 14.82 9.32
C ASP A 44 -8.28 13.40 9.82
N ARG A 45 -7.55 12.39 9.33
CA ARG A 45 -7.75 10.96 9.61
C ARG A 45 -6.59 10.31 10.37
N GLY A 46 -5.86 11.13 11.14
CA GLY A 46 -4.87 10.67 12.10
C GLY A 46 -3.42 10.65 11.62
N PHE A 47 -3.14 10.99 10.37
CA PHE A 47 -1.76 11.17 9.92
C PHE A 47 -1.24 12.57 10.29
N THR A 48 -0.19 12.62 11.10
CA THR A 48 0.47 13.90 11.45
C THR A 48 1.32 14.45 10.31
N PHE A 49 1.63 13.61 9.34
CA PHE A 49 2.37 13.95 8.13
C PHE A 49 1.75 13.26 6.91
N PHE A 50 1.57 14.03 5.84
CA PHE A 50 1.16 13.51 4.54
C PHE A 50 2.00 14.14 3.42
N HIS A 51 2.54 13.32 2.54
CA HIS A 51 3.25 13.76 1.35
C HIS A 51 2.87 12.86 0.18
N GLY A 52 1.95 13.29 -0.67
CA GLY A 52 1.41 12.37 -1.66
C GLY A 52 0.31 12.94 -2.53
N PHE A 53 -0.50 12.06 -3.04
CA PHE A 53 -1.53 12.28 -4.04
C PHE A 53 -2.91 11.91 -3.50
N LEU A 54 -3.85 12.86 -3.50
CA LEU A 54 -5.19 12.64 -2.93
C LEU A 54 -6.09 11.78 -3.82
N GLY A 55 -5.84 11.76 -5.14
CA GLY A 55 -6.74 11.16 -6.11
C GLY A 55 -6.77 9.63 -6.14
N ASP A 56 -7.66 9.12 -6.98
CA ASP A 56 -7.87 7.68 -7.23
C ASP A 56 -6.77 7.08 -8.12
N MET A 57 -6.35 7.81 -9.13
CA MET A 57 -5.28 7.46 -10.06
C MET A 57 -4.67 8.73 -10.64
N MET A 58 -3.48 8.62 -11.19
CA MET A 58 -2.86 9.67 -11.99
C MET A 58 -3.17 9.40 -13.46
N ASP A 59 -3.43 10.44 -14.24
CA ASP A 59 -3.52 10.31 -15.69
C ASP A 59 -2.14 10.20 -16.32
N ASP A 60 -1.11 10.66 -15.60
CA ASP A 60 0.27 10.62 -16.02
C ASP A 60 1.23 10.68 -14.82
N TYR A 61 2.21 9.75 -14.76
CA TYR A 61 3.14 9.59 -13.64
C TYR A 61 4.25 10.66 -13.57
N TRP A 62 4.35 11.52 -14.58
CA TRP A 62 5.33 12.61 -14.64
C TRP A 62 4.72 13.97 -14.35
N THR A 63 3.47 14.19 -14.77
CA THR A 63 2.74 15.44 -14.52
C THR A 63 1.92 15.41 -13.24
N HIS A 64 1.59 14.20 -12.74
CA HIS A 64 0.84 13.94 -11.51
C HIS A 64 -0.57 14.55 -11.52
N LEU A 65 -1.16 14.73 -12.70
CA LEU A 65 -2.52 15.28 -12.82
C LEU A 65 -3.57 14.16 -12.82
N ARG A 66 -4.78 14.51 -12.43
CA ARG A 66 -5.97 13.70 -12.60
C ARG A 66 -7.11 14.58 -13.11
N GLY A 67 -7.62 14.31 -14.32
CA GLY A 67 -8.63 15.16 -14.96
C GLY A 67 -8.15 16.63 -15.10
N GLY A 68 -6.87 16.85 -15.36
CA GLY A 68 -6.26 18.18 -15.42
C GLY A 68 -6.02 18.85 -14.07
N ILE A 69 -6.40 18.23 -12.95
CA ILE A 69 -6.29 18.79 -11.61
C ILE A 69 -5.04 18.22 -10.89
N ASN A 70 -4.29 19.10 -10.23
CA ASN A 70 -3.16 18.71 -9.39
C ASN A 70 -3.63 18.37 -7.97
N TRP A 71 -3.56 17.07 -7.63
CA TRP A 71 -3.89 16.57 -6.31
C TRP A 71 -2.68 16.26 -5.43
N MET A 72 -1.46 16.67 -5.84
CA MET A 72 -0.25 16.49 -5.03
C MET A 72 -0.23 17.45 -3.84
N ARG A 73 0.07 16.93 -2.66
CA ARG A 73 0.04 17.66 -1.38
C ARG A 73 1.26 17.36 -0.52
N LEU A 74 1.70 18.38 0.21
CA LEU A 74 2.46 18.25 1.44
C LEU A 74 1.55 18.72 2.58
N ASN A 75 1.08 17.79 3.38
CA ASN A 75 -0.05 17.99 4.28
C ASN A 75 -1.26 18.55 3.51
N LYS A 76 -1.79 19.71 3.91
CA LYS A 76 -2.91 20.36 3.24
C LYS A 76 -2.48 21.30 2.08
N LYS A 77 -1.16 21.52 1.90
CA LYS A 77 -0.64 22.46 0.89
C LYS A 77 -0.43 21.77 -0.46
N THR A 78 -0.97 22.36 -1.53
CA THR A 78 -0.70 21.93 -2.91
C THR A 78 0.76 22.12 -3.28
N ILE A 79 1.37 21.12 -3.90
CA ILE A 79 2.76 21.14 -4.38
C ILE A 79 2.82 20.69 -5.85
N LYS A 80 3.94 20.97 -6.51
CA LYS A 80 4.21 20.58 -7.90
C LYS A 80 5.59 19.94 -7.99
N PRO A 81 5.73 18.68 -7.57
CA PRO A 81 7.00 17.98 -7.66
C PRO A 81 7.36 17.68 -9.12
N LYS A 82 8.65 17.37 -9.37
CA LYS A 82 9.17 16.93 -10.67
C LYS A 82 9.74 15.53 -10.54
N GLY A 83 9.58 14.73 -11.60
CA GLY A 83 10.08 13.36 -11.69
C GLY A 83 8.95 12.34 -11.72
N HIS A 84 9.30 11.08 -11.81
CA HIS A 84 8.34 9.97 -11.82
C HIS A 84 7.74 9.74 -10.43
N ALA A 85 6.42 9.58 -10.33
CA ALA A 85 5.71 9.50 -9.04
C ALA A 85 6.24 8.39 -8.12
N THR A 86 6.60 7.22 -8.66
CA THR A 86 7.14 6.10 -7.88
C THR A 86 8.46 6.46 -7.20
N GLU A 87 9.38 7.11 -7.94
CA GLU A 87 10.66 7.59 -7.40
C GLU A 87 10.49 8.68 -6.35
N ILE A 88 9.54 9.59 -6.61
CA ILE A 88 9.19 10.67 -5.68
C ILE A 88 8.69 10.11 -4.35
N PHE A 89 7.79 9.12 -4.39
CA PHE A 89 7.24 8.53 -3.17
C PHE A 89 8.29 7.76 -2.39
N SER A 90 9.19 7.03 -3.03
CA SER A 90 10.31 6.38 -2.36
C SER A 90 11.21 7.39 -1.66
N ARG A 91 11.60 8.46 -2.35
CA ARG A 91 12.43 9.53 -1.78
C ARG A 91 11.73 10.18 -0.58
N TRP A 92 10.46 10.53 -0.67
CA TRP A 92 9.72 11.14 0.45
C TRP A 92 9.53 10.22 1.63
N ALA A 93 9.37 8.92 1.38
CA ALA A 93 9.33 7.91 2.44
C ALA A 93 10.68 7.82 3.17
N ILE A 94 11.78 7.84 2.42
CA ILE A 94 13.14 7.85 2.99
C ILE A 94 13.39 9.12 3.80
N GLU A 95 13.09 10.30 3.26
CA GLU A 95 13.20 11.58 3.96
C GLU A 95 12.38 11.61 5.27
N TYR A 96 11.17 11.02 5.23
CA TYR A 96 10.35 10.86 6.43
C TYR A 96 11.02 9.95 7.46
N MET A 97 11.51 8.78 7.04
CA MET A 97 12.17 7.83 7.94
C MET A 97 13.46 8.41 8.55
N GLU A 98 14.27 9.09 7.76
CA GLU A 98 15.49 9.78 8.25
C GLU A 98 15.15 10.78 9.35
N LYS A 99 14.12 11.59 9.13
CA LYS A 99 13.66 12.56 10.12
C LYS A 99 13.14 11.89 11.39
N GLN A 100 12.32 10.85 11.27
CA GLN A 100 11.75 10.19 12.45
C GLN A 100 12.78 9.33 13.18
N ALA A 101 13.69 8.66 12.48
CA ALA A 101 14.76 7.88 13.10
C ALA A 101 15.74 8.73 13.91
N ALA A 102 15.85 10.03 13.63
CA ALA A 102 16.62 10.97 14.44
C ALA A 102 15.96 11.28 15.79
N ASP A 103 14.65 11.20 15.90
CA ASP A 103 13.89 11.35 17.15
C ASP A 103 13.81 10.00 17.88
N LYS A 104 14.72 9.78 18.83
CA LYS A 104 14.76 8.55 19.64
C LYS A 104 13.67 8.48 20.71
N THR A 105 12.85 9.52 20.86
CA THR A 105 11.82 9.58 21.92
C THR A 105 10.51 8.96 21.51
N LYS A 106 10.25 8.84 20.22
CA LYS A 106 8.99 8.33 19.68
C LYS A 106 9.19 7.37 18.51
N PRO A 107 8.46 6.25 18.47
CA PRO A 107 8.39 5.41 17.29
C PRO A 107 7.61 6.10 16.17
N PHE A 108 7.70 5.57 14.95
CA PHE A 108 6.89 6.04 13.83
C PHE A 108 6.08 4.91 13.19
N PHE A 109 4.97 5.29 12.60
CA PHE A 109 4.16 4.49 11.69
C PHE A 109 4.16 5.17 10.33
N LEU A 110 4.59 4.48 9.30
CA LEU A 110 4.59 4.98 7.92
C LEU A 110 3.72 4.08 7.03
N TYR A 111 2.73 4.67 6.39
CA TYR A 111 1.98 4.04 5.30
C TYR A 111 2.49 4.56 3.96
N LEU A 112 3.23 3.72 3.22
CA LEU A 112 3.73 4.02 1.89
C LEU A 112 2.85 3.36 0.84
N ALA A 113 2.02 4.15 0.17
CA ALA A 113 1.02 3.70 -0.79
C ALA A 113 1.39 4.13 -2.21
N TYR A 114 2.09 3.26 -2.95
CA TYR A 114 2.42 3.53 -4.34
C TYR A 114 1.17 3.57 -5.24
N ASN A 115 1.16 4.45 -6.25
CA ASN A 115 0.20 4.37 -7.35
C ASN A 115 0.55 3.23 -8.31
N ALA A 116 1.84 3.00 -8.56
CA ALA A 116 2.32 1.91 -9.42
C ALA A 116 1.92 0.53 -8.82
N PRO A 117 1.56 -0.46 -9.65
CA PRO A 117 1.52 -0.43 -11.11
C PRO A 117 0.14 -0.08 -11.70
N HIS A 118 -0.67 0.78 -11.05
CA HIS A 118 -1.97 1.19 -11.58
C HIS A 118 -1.83 1.88 -12.94
N PHE A 119 -2.83 1.70 -13.81
CA PHE A 119 -2.92 2.43 -15.09
C PHE A 119 -2.87 3.97 -14.90
N PRO A 120 -2.23 4.72 -15.84
CA PRO A 120 -1.52 4.27 -17.04
C PRO A 120 -0.19 3.56 -16.73
N ILE A 121 0.14 2.56 -17.54
CA ILE A 121 1.38 1.78 -17.36
C ILE A 121 2.54 2.57 -18.00
N GLN A 122 3.29 3.29 -17.18
CA GLN A 122 4.30 4.25 -17.63
C GLN A 122 5.64 4.05 -16.90
N PRO A 123 6.39 2.97 -17.18
CA PRO A 123 7.73 2.83 -16.65
C PRO A 123 8.65 3.91 -17.21
N PRO A 124 9.74 4.31 -16.53
CA PRO A 124 10.82 5.05 -17.17
C PRO A 124 11.38 4.28 -18.36
N GLU A 125 11.78 5.00 -19.40
CA GLU A 125 12.17 4.42 -20.69
C GLU A 125 13.36 3.43 -20.60
N ASP A 126 14.30 3.69 -19.72
CA ASP A 126 15.46 2.83 -19.48
C ASP A 126 15.05 1.46 -18.91
N TRP A 127 14.01 1.39 -18.10
CA TRP A 127 13.45 0.14 -17.58
C TRP A 127 12.77 -0.67 -18.68
N LEU A 128 12.02 -0.02 -19.56
CA LEU A 128 11.42 -0.70 -20.71
C LEU A 128 12.49 -1.28 -21.62
N LYS A 129 13.57 -0.52 -21.93
CA LYS A 129 14.70 -0.99 -22.72
C LYS A 129 15.41 -2.19 -22.10
N LYS A 130 15.58 -2.21 -20.76
CA LYS A 130 16.16 -3.36 -20.03
C LYS A 130 15.32 -4.63 -20.22
N VAL A 131 14.00 -4.52 -20.05
CA VAL A 131 13.08 -5.66 -20.22
C VAL A 131 13.07 -6.14 -21.67
N GLN A 132 12.92 -5.26 -22.65
CA GLN A 132 12.92 -5.63 -24.06
C GLN A 132 14.21 -6.33 -24.50
N LYS A 133 15.35 -5.92 -23.95
CA LYS A 133 16.64 -6.57 -24.22
C LYS A 133 16.73 -7.96 -23.59
N ARG A 134 16.21 -8.15 -22.38
CA ARG A 134 16.26 -9.41 -21.64
C ARG A 134 15.21 -10.40 -22.15
N GLU A 135 14.03 -9.91 -22.51
CA GLU A 135 12.84 -10.70 -22.87
C GLU A 135 12.30 -10.28 -24.25
N PRO A 136 13.07 -10.45 -25.34
CA PRO A 136 12.69 -9.95 -26.67
C PRO A 136 11.44 -10.61 -27.25
N GLN A 137 10.97 -11.74 -26.66
CA GLN A 137 9.77 -12.45 -27.07
C GLN A 137 8.47 -11.81 -26.52
N LEU A 138 8.56 -10.93 -25.52
CA LEU A 138 7.38 -10.27 -24.98
C LEU A 138 6.85 -9.22 -25.95
N ASP A 139 5.53 -9.17 -26.11
CA ASP A 139 4.91 -8.03 -26.76
C ASP A 139 5.14 -6.74 -25.98
N LEU A 140 5.01 -5.60 -26.65
CA LEU A 140 5.30 -4.29 -26.06
C LEU A 140 4.48 -4.01 -24.82
N LYS A 141 3.19 -4.39 -24.80
CA LYS A 141 2.28 -4.12 -23.69
C LYS A 141 2.68 -4.92 -22.44
N ARG A 142 3.05 -6.19 -22.61
CA ARG A 142 3.54 -7.02 -21.51
C ARG A 142 4.91 -6.54 -21.04
N ALA A 143 5.84 -6.25 -21.94
CA ALA A 143 7.14 -5.72 -21.59
C ALA A 143 7.05 -4.40 -20.80
N THR A 144 6.11 -3.52 -21.16
CA THR A 144 5.85 -2.26 -20.46
C THR A 144 5.32 -2.51 -19.03
N ASN A 145 4.40 -3.47 -18.86
CA ASN A 145 3.89 -3.83 -17.53
C ASN A 145 5.00 -4.42 -16.65
N VAL A 146 5.80 -5.36 -17.17
CA VAL A 146 6.94 -5.95 -16.46
C VAL A 146 7.93 -4.87 -16.03
N ALA A 147 8.31 -3.98 -16.95
CA ALA A 147 9.21 -2.88 -16.65
C ALA A 147 8.71 -1.96 -15.55
N PHE A 148 7.39 -1.74 -15.49
CA PHE A 148 6.78 -0.87 -14.49
C PHE A 148 6.79 -1.50 -13.10
N VAL A 149 6.52 -2.81 -13.02
CA VAL A 149 6.61 -3.56 -11.76
C VAL A 149 8.06 -3.65 -11.27
N GLU A 150 9.02 -3.93 -12.16
CA GLU A 150 10.44 -3.99 -11.79
C GLU A 150 11.00 -2.63 -11.36
N HIS A 151 10.55 -1.54 -11.98
CA HIS A 151 10.90 -0.20 -11.54
C HIS A 151 10.37 0.07 -10.12
N MET A 152 9.11 -0.31 -9.83
CA MET A 152 8.54 -0.18 -8.49
C MET A 152 9.30 -1.04 -7.47
N ASP A 153 9.62 -2.28 -7.81
CA ASP A 153 10.40 -3.18 -6.94
C ASP A 153 11.78 -2.60 -6.60
N HIS A 154 12.47 -2.03 -7.60
CA HIS A 154 13.73 -1.33 -7.39
C HIS A 154 13.57 -0.13 -6.42
N GLU A 155 12.51 0.63 -6.56
CA GLU A 155 12.23 1.77 -5.68
C GLU A 155 11.89 1.31 -4.24
N ILE A 156 11.20 0.18 -4.08
CA ILE A 156 10.99 -0.46 -2.77
C ILE A 156 12.34 -0.88 -2.19
N GLY A 157 13.24 -1.44 -3.00
CA GLY A 157 14.59 -1.79 -2.59
C GLY A 157 15.35 -0.61 -1.94
N LYS A 158 15.24 0.59 -2.52
CA LYS A 158 15.85 1.81 -1.93
C LYS A 158 15.29 2.15 -0.54
N VAL A 159 13.97 1.94 -0.35
CA VAL A 159 13.33 2.15 0.94
C VAL A 159 13.83 1.13 1.97
N MET A 160 13.97 -0.14 1.57
CA MET A 160 14.53 -1.20 2.42
C MET A 160 16.00 -0.91 2.79
N ASP A 161 16.81 -0.50 1.82
CA ASP A 161 18.20 -0.09 2.04
C ASP A 161 18.32 1.09 3.03
N ALA A 162 17.37 2.02 2.99
CA ALA A 162 17.34 3.14 3.93
C ALA A 162 17.08 2.68 5.37
N VAL A 163 16.17 1.70 5.58
CA VAL A 163 15.93 1.10 6.91
C VAL A 163 17.21 0.49 7.49
N GLU A 164 17.97 -0.25 6.65
CA GLU A 164 19.25 -0.82 7.06
C GLU A 164 20.31 0.26 7.36
N LYS A 165 20.47 1.24 6.48
CA LYS A 165 21.44 2.35 6.63
C LYS A 165 21.18 3.20 7.87
N LEU A 166 19.90 3.39 8.23
CA LEU A 166 19.49 4.10 9.44
C LEU A 166 19.71 3.29 10.72
N GLY A 167 20.05 1.99 10.60
CA GLY A 167 20.27 1.09 11.73
C GLY A 167 19.03 0.76 12.53
N ILE A 168 17.84 0.87 11.91
CA ILE A 168 16.53 0.66 12.57
C ILE A 168 15.87 -0.66 12.20
N ALA A 169 16.49 -1.49 11.37
CA ALA A 169 15.89 -2.73 10.85
C ALA A 169 15.39 -3.69 11.94
N LYS A 170 16.14 -3.87 13.03
CA LYS A 170 15.76 -4.76 14.14
C LYS A 170 14.54 -4.28 14.94
N ASP A 171 14.26 -2.99 14.87
CA ASP A 171 13.15 -2.33 15.58
C ASP A 171 12.01 -1.93 14.65
N THR A 172 12.05 -2.37 13.37
CA THR A 172 11.07 -2.03 12.36
C THR A 172 10.40 -3.27 11.80
N LEU A 173 9.08 -3.35 11.94
CA LEU A 173 8.26 -4.28 11.17
C LEU A 173 7.95 -3.65 9.82
N ILE A 174 8.30 -4.33 8.74
CA ILE A 174 7.97 -3.95 7.38
C ILE A 174 6.97 -4.96 6.82
N THR A 175 5.87 -4.47 6.27
CA THR A 175 4.89 -5.30 5.58
C THR A 175 4.71 -4.81 4.15
N PHE A 176 4.58 -5.75 3.23
CA PHE A 176 4.23 -5.47 1.84
C PHE A 176 2.97 -6.24 1.48
N SER A 177 2.05 -5.59 0.77
CA SER A 177 0.88 -6.24 0.18
C SER A 177 0.42 -5.45 -1.04
N SER A 178 -0.15 -6.14 -2.03
CA SER A 178 -0.96 -5.48 -3.06
C SER A 178 -2.40 -5.30 -2.57
N ASP A 179 -3.12 -4.35 -3.16
CA ASP A 179 -4.53 -4.08 -2.84
C ASP A 179 -5.50 -5.05 -3.55
N ASN A 180 -5.11 -5.56 -4.71
CA ASN A 180 -5.86 -6.51 -5.53
C ASN A 180 -4.96 -7.26 -6.51
N GLY A 181 -5.49 -8.27 -7.17
CA GLY A 181 -4.82 -8.97 -8.24
C GLY A 181 -4.54 -8.10 -9.46
N GLY A 182 -3.63 -8.52 -10.31
CA GLY A 182 -3.20 -7.79 -11.49
C GLY A 182 -4.32 -7.59 -12.52
N SER A 183 -4.30 -6.44 -13.21
CA SER A 183 -5.26 -6.09 -14.24
C SER A 183 -4.91 -6.74 -15.58
N ILE A 184 -5.64 -7.80 -15.98
CA ILE A 184 -5.45 -8.52 -17.26
C ILE A 184 -5.54 -7.58 -18.47
N PRO A 185 -6.51 -6.63 -18.53
CA PRO A 185 -6.56 -5.65 -19.63
C PRO A 185 -5.30 -4.79 -19.78
N HIS A 186 -4.47 -4.68 -18.74
CA HIS A 186 -3.20 -3.95 -18.76
C HIS A 186 -1.98 -4.88 -18.81
N ALA A 187 -2.17 -6.10 -19.35
CA ALA A 187 -1.14 -7.13 -19.52
C ALA A 187 -0.47 -7.62 -18.22
N ALA A 188 -1.17 -7.52 -17.08
CA ALA A 188 -0.78 -8.27 -15.89
C ALA A 188 -1.08 -9.77 -16.09
N THR A 189 -0.39 -10.64 -15.35
CA THR A 189 -0.73 -12.06 -15.23
C THR A 189 -0.90 -12.41 -13.75
N ASN A 190 -1.83 -13.29 -13.46
CA ASN A 190 -2.09 -13.80 -12.12
C ASN A 190 -1.88 -15.32 -12.04
N ASP A 191 -1.19 -15.89 -13.04
CA ASP A 191 -0.95 -17.32 -13.12
C ASP A 191 -0.31 -17.87 -11.82
N PRO A 192 -0.72 -19.08 -11.40
CA PRO A 192 -1.67 -20.00 -12.03
C PRO A 192 -3.15 -19.69 -11.71
N TRP A 193 -3.45 -18.55 -11.10
CA TRP A 193 -4.78 -18.23 -10.58
C TRP A 193 -5.70 -17.64 -11.64
N ARG A 194 -6.95 -18.12 -11.65
CA ARG A 194 -7.98 -17.61 -12.56
C ARG A 194 -8.39 -16.18 -12.20
N GLY A 195 -8.63 -15.37 -13.25
CA GLY A 195 -9.18 -14.01 -13.11
C GLY A 195 -8.11 -12.95 -12.78
N GLY A 196 -8.56 -11.76 -12.47
CA GLY A 196 -7.71 -10.61 -12.17
C GLY A 196 -8.47 -9.53 -11.44
N LYS A 197 -7.92 -8.32 -11.44
CA LYS A 197 -8.54 -7.16 -10.78
C LYS A 197 -10.03 -7.08 -11.12
N GLN A 198 -10.86 -6.93 -10.08
CA GLN A 198 -12.32 -6.87 -10.11
C GLN A 198 -13.04 -8.23 -10.11
N ASP A 199 -12.33 -9.34 -10.29
CA ASP A 199 -12.90 -10.67 -10.16
C ASP A 199 -12.84 -11.19 -8.70
N HIS A 200 -13.80 -12.07 -8.33
CA HIS A 200 -13.77 -12.78 -7.05
C HIS A 200 -13.02 -14.13 -7.14
N TRP A 201 -12.43 -14.44 -8.31
CA TRP A 201 -11.52 -15.56 -8.45
C TRP A 201 -10.18 -15.28 -7.78
N GLU A 202 -9.45 -16.34 -7.44
CA GLU A 202 -8.13 -16.25 -6.77
C GLU A 202 -7.20 -15.21 -7.42
N GLY A 203 -7.17 -15.12 -8.75
CA GLY A 203 -6.35 -14.12 -9.45
C GLY A 203 -6.75 -12.66 -9.21
N GLY A 204 -7.97 -12.41 -8.70
CA GLY A 204 -8.43 -11.07 -8.36
C GLY A 204 -8.26 -10.70 -6.89
N ILE A 205 -8.29 -11.69 -5.99
CA ILE A 205 -8.30 -11.47 -4.53
C ILE A 205 -7.02 -11.94 -3.83
N ARG A 206 -6.32 -12.93 -4.39
CA ARG A 206 -5.06 -13.43 -3.83
C ARG A 206 -3.91 -12.54 -4.27
N VAL A 207 -3.21 -11.97 -3.30
CA VAL A 207 -2.16 -10.99 -3.54
C VAL A 207 -0.85 -11.39 -2.84
N PRO A 208 0.32 -11.05 -3.42
CA PRO A 208 1.58 -11.24 -2.73
C PRO A 208 1.60 -10.39 -1.45
N THR A 209 1.96 -11.04 -0.35
CA THR A 209 2.04 -10.39 0.96
C THR A 209 3.22 -10.95 1.73
N CYS A 210 3.98 -10.09 2.37
CA CYS A 210 5.04 -10.51 3.29
C CYS A 210 5.17 -9.56 4.48
N ALA A 211 5.74 -10.08 5.57
CA ALA A 211 6.11 -9.33 6.76
C ALA A 211 7.56 -9.65 7.13
N VAL A 212 8.35 -8.62 7.38
CA VAL A 212 9.76 -8.75 7.73
C VAL A 212 10.05 -7.99 9.02
N TRP A 213 10.61 -8.69 10.00
CA TRP A 213 11.10 -8.10 11.24
C TRP A 213 12.32 -8.89 11.71
N PRO A 214 13.54 -8.43 11.40
CA PRO A 214 14.75 -9.16 11.68
C PRO A 214 14.89 -9.57 13.17
N GLY A 215 15.09 -10.86 13.40
CA GLY A 215 15.21 -11.42 14.75
C GLY A 215 13.90 -11.66 15.50
N LYS A 216 12.74 -11.28 14.93
CA LYS A 216 11.42 -11.50 15.53
C LYS A 216 10.50 -12.35 14.67
N ILE A 217 10.46 -12.12 13.38
CA ILE A 217 9.69 -12.95 12.42
C ILE A 217 10.67 -13.92 11.77
N PRO A 218 10.44 -15.25 11.88
CA PRO A 218 11.29 -16.23 11.22
C PRO A 218 11.16 -16.16 9.69
N VAL A 219 12.25 -16.53 8.99
CA VAL A 219 12.21 -16.68 7.53
C VAL A 219 11.45 -17.95 7.20
N THR A 220 10.20 -17.83 6.79
CA THR A 220 9.31 -18.96 6.50
C THR A 220 8.23 -18.56 5.49
N GLN A 221 7.48 -19.54 5.04
CA GLN A 221 6.27 -19.34 4.24
C GLN A 221 5.11 -20.02 4.96
N THR A 222 3.92 -19.44 4.88
CA THR A 222 2.71 -19.98 5.49
C THR A 222 1.54 -19.92 4.51
N ASP A 223 0.64 -20.89 4.60
CA ASP A 223 -0.63 -20.95 3.89
C ASP A 223 -1.80 -20.42 4.74
N GLU A 224 -1.51 -19.80 5.86
CA GLU A 224 -2.54 -19.22 6.74
C GLU A 224 -3.30 -18.09 6.06
N LEU A 225 -4.63 -18.12 6.19
CA LEU A 225 -5.48 -17.12 5.57
C LEU A 225 -5.37 -15.75 6.27
N GLY A 226 -5.09 -14.72 5.48
CA GLY A 226 -5.13 -13.32 5.91
C GLY A 226 -5.90 -12.46 4.92
N ILE A 227 -6.46 -11.37 5.38
CA ILE A 227 -7.15 -10.38 4.56
C ILE A 227 -6.75 -8.96 5.05
N THR A 228 -6.86 -7.96 4.19
CA THR A 228 -6.39 -6.59 4.46
C THR A 228 -6.95 -6.00 5.76
N MET A 229 -8.21 -6.32 6.13
CA MET A 229 -8.81 -5.86 7.40
C MET A 229 -8.10 -6.40 8.64
N ASP A 230 -7.31 -7.48 8.52
CA ASP A 230 -6.54 -8.06 9.62
C ASP A 230 -5.32 -7.20 10.01
N LEU A 231 -4.86 -6.36 9.10
CA LEU A 231 -3.70 -5.49 9.33
C LEU A 231 -3.97 -4.49 10.45
N PHE A 232 -5.21 -3.99 10.57
CA PHE A 232 -5.59 -3.07 11.63
C PHE A 232 -5.37 -3.66 13.03
N PRO A 233 -6.00 -4.80 13.42
CA PRO A 233 -5.74 -5.41 14.72
C PRO A 233 -4.30 -5.92 14.87
N THR A 234 -3.66 -6.35 13.79
CA THR A 234 -2.27 -6.82 13.83
C THR A 234 -1.31 -5.71 14.25
N TYR A 235 -1.40 -4.55 13.61
CA TYR A 235 -0.53 -3.43 13.97
C TYR A 235 -0.88 -2.85 15.35
N ALA A 236 -2.16 -2.81 15.70
CA ALA A 236 -2.58 -2.39 17.04
C ALA A 236 -1.99 -3.31 18.13
N GLU A 237 -2.06 -4.63 17.95
CA GLU A 237 -1.50 -5.60 18.89
C GLU A 237 0.02 -5.46 19.01
N ILE A 238 0.75 -5.38 17.90
CA ILE A 238 2.21 -5.20 17.88
C ILE A 238 2.62 -3.89 18.56
N ALA A 239 1.83 -2.83 18.41
CA ALA A 239 2.05 -1.54 19.06
C ALA A 239 1.58 -1.50 20.52
N GLY A 240 1.04 -2.59 21.06
CA GLY A 240 0.51 -2.65 22.43
C GLY A 240 -0.80 -1.85 22.61
N ILE A 241 -1.52 -1.57 21.53
CA ILE A 241 -2.76 -0.81 21.53
C ILE A 241 -3.95 -1.75 21.71
N LYS A 242 -4.76 -1.49 22.74
CA LYS A 242 -6.01 -2.23 22.95
C LYS A 242 -7.14 -1.62 22.11
N VAL A 243 -7.57 -2.33 21.07
CA VAL A 243 -8.75 -1.95 20.29
C VAL A 243 -10.01 -2.20 21.12
N LYS A 244 -10.82 -1.16 21.33
CA LYS A 244 -12.03 -1.22 22.14
C LYS A 244 -13.29 -1.52 21.33
N ASN A 245 -13.27 -1.20 20.05
CA ASN A 245 -14.40 -1.39 19.15
C ASN A 245 -14.46 -2.85 18.68
N GLU A 246 -15.66 -3.33 18.41
CA GLU A 246 -15.86 -4.58 17.71
C GLU A 246 -15.37 -4.43 16.27
N ILE A 247 -14.55 -5.37 15.81
CA ILE A 247 -13.96 -5.41 14.49
C ILE A 247 -14.01 -6.83 13.92
N GLU A 248 -14.13 -6.96 12.61
CA GLU A 248 -14.19 -8.27 11.94
C GLU A 248 -12.79 -8.85 11.68
N GLY A 249 -11.77 -8.00 11.52
CA GLY A 249 -10.39 -8.41 11.32
C GLY A 249 -9.83 -9.20 12.51
N LYS A 250 -8.99 -10.18 12.23
CA LYS A 250 -8.25 -10.97 13.24
C LYS A 250 -6.76 -10.65 13.16
N SER A 251 -6.12 -10.45 14.29
CA SER A 251 -4.68 -10.19 14.31
C SER A 251 -3.88 -11.36 13.73
N LEU A 252 -2.95 -11.04 12.85
CA LEU A 252 -1.96 -11.96 12.29
C LEU A 252 -0.65 -11.96 13.09
N ALA A 253 -0.51 -11.11 14.11
CA ALA A 253 0.72 -11.00 14.90
C ALA A 253 1.16 -12.33 15.51
N PRO A 254 0.29 -13.16 16.14
CA PRO A 254 0.71 -14.44 16.68
C PRO A 254 1.18 -15.43 15.60
N ILE A 255 0.66 -15.33 14.36
CA ILE A 255 1.09 -16.15 13.23
C ILE A 255 2.46 -15.68 12.74
N TRP A 256 2.63 -14.38 12.53
CA TRP A 256 3.89 -13.80 12.07
C TRP A 256 5.04 -14.03 13.05
N LEU A 257 4.76 -13.94 14.35
CA LEU A 257 5.74 -14.17 15.42
C LEU A 257 5.98 -15.67 15.70
N ASN A 258 5.29 -16.57 14.96
CA ASN A 258 5.36 -18.03 15.14
C ASN A 258 4.94 -18.51 16.54
N GLU A 259 4.03 -17.80 17.18
CA GLU A 259 3.51 -18.12 18.51
C GLU A 259 2.29 -19.07 18.43
N LYS A 260 1.49 -18.94 17.34
CA LYS A 260 0.30 -19.76 17.08
C LYS A 260 0.18 -20.05 15.61
N LYS A 261 -0.53 -21.15 15.32
CA LYS A 261 -1.06 -21.40 13.96
C LYS A 261 -2.35 -20.62 13.79
N GLY A 262 -2.70 -20.34 12.53
CA GLY A 262 -3.99 -19.75 12.20
C GLY A 262 -5.16 -20.71 12.45
N ASP A 263 -6.35 -20.22 12.22
CA ASP A 263 -7.58 -20.99 12.33
C ASP A 263 -7.85 -21.75 11.02
N PRO A 264 -7.71 -23.10 11.00
CA PRO A 264 -7.89 -23.87 9.77
C PRO A 264 -9.34 -23.85 9.26
N ASN A 265 -10.29 -23.39 10.08
CA ASN A 265 -11.70 -23.27 9.70
C ASN A 265 -12.08 -21.85 9.34
N ARG A 266 -11.10 -20.94 9.23
CA ARG A 266 -11.36 -19.56 8.88
C ARG A 266 -11.94 -19.46 7.48
N THR A 267 -13.10 -18.82 7.37
CA THR A 267 -13.75 -18.52 6.10
C THR A 267 -13.71 -17.02 5.86
N LEU A 268 -13.30 -16.61 4.67
CA LEU A 268 -13.31 -15.23 4.22
C LEU A 268 -14.37 -15.07 3.13
N ILE A 269 -15.12 -13.98 3.16
CA ILE A 269 -16.22 -13.71 2.24
C ILE A 269 -15.97 -12.38 1.56
N TRP A 270 -16.03 -12.35 0.24
CA TRP A 270 -15.98 -11.14 -0.57
C TRP A 270 -17.32 -10.95 -1.24
N VAL A 271 -17.84 -9.73 -1.17
CA VAL A 271 -19.05 -9.34 -1.89
C VAL A 271 -18.78 -8.04 -2.62
N ARG A 272 -18.98 -8.03 -3.92
CA ARG A 272 -18.91 -6.81 -4.73
C ARG A 272 -20.29 -6.44 -5.23
N ARG A 273 -20.70 -5.21 -4.93
CA ARG A 273 -21.91 -4.61 -5.47
C ARG A 273 -21.53 -3.70 -6.63
N GLU A 274 -22.02 -3.99 -7.82
CA GLU A 274 -21.86 -3.13 -9.01
C GLU A 274 -23.21 -2.60 -9.50
N GLY A 275 -23.27 -1.30 -9.76
CA GLY A 275 -24.42 -0.64 -10.35
C GLY A 275 -25.74 -0.93 -9.64
N ASN A 276 -26.83 -0.99 -10.42
CA ASN A 276 -28.16 -1.25 -9.91
C ASN A 276 -28.35 -2.72 -9.49
N PHE A 277 -27.85 -3.09 -8.29
CA PHE A 277 -28.14 -4.38 -7.64
C PHE A 277 -27.50 -5.64 -8.26
N ARG A 278 -26.42 -5.54 -9.00
CA ARG A 278 -25.64 -6.72 -9.39
C ARG A 278 -24.68 -7.09 -8.26
N TYR A 279 -24.80 -8.30 -7.75
CA TYR A 279 -23.88 -8.90 -6.79
C TYR A 279 -23.05 -9.95 -7.53
N GLN A 280 -21.73 -9.95 -7.31
CA GLN A 280 -20.84 -11.03 -7.64
C GLN A 280 -20.25 -11.52 -6.31
N GLY A 281 -20.43 -12.80 -6.00
CA GLY A 281 -19.94 -13.45 -4.80
C GLY A 281 -19.37 -14.80 -5.11
#